data_158cdf221a2ab2998d3962ad1d0e4a1e
#
_entry.id   158cdf221a2ab2998d3962ad1d0e4a1e
#
_cell.length_a   1.000
_cell.length_b   1.000
_cell.length_c   1.000
_cell.angle_alpha   90.00
_cell.angle_beta   90.00
_cell.angle_gamma   90.00
#
_symmetry.space_group_name_H-M   'P 1'
#
loop_
_entity.id
_entity.type
_entity.pdbx_description
1 polymer ?
#
loop_
_entity_poly.entity_id
_entity_poly.type
_entity_poly.pdbx_seq_one_letter_code
_entity_poly.pdbx_strand_id
1 'polypeptide(L)'
;QAEALQTGQSLRVVAGALHIHLSTAHRWRHRFLALPKALQPPALTGIAETDETVFWLSVKGQRSGLERKARKRGGKATKRGLSHEQVPVLVARDRAGATMDCVLDAMDTVTLSAALKPFITKDVVLCTDGSKALAGAARVLGVEHHAVNLSAGIRVDGAWHVQNVNAYHSRLKAWVQKFRGVATRYLPSYLGWFRALDREHSNGPKPHQWLALAIGGAT
;
A
#
# COMPACT_ATOMS: atom_id res chain seq x y z
N GLN A 1 -3.22 -20.83 -9.34
CA GLN A 1 -3.47 -19.65 -8.51
C GLN A 1 -2.21 -18.77 -8.40
N ALA A 2 -1.00 -19.37 -8.19
CA ALA A 2 0.25 -18.62 -8.08
C ALA A 2 0.55 -17.78 -9.33
N GLU A 3 0.43 -18.36 -10.52
CA GLU A 3 0.56 -17.64 -11.81
C GLU A 3 -0.45 -16.49 -11.93
N ALA A 4 -1.68 -16.72 -11.48
CA ALA A 4 -2.72 -15.70 -11.48
C ALA A 4 -2.41 -14.52 -10.52
N LEU A 5 -1.67 -14.76 -9.44
CA LEU A 5 -1.16 -13.71 -8.57
C LEU A 5 -0.06 -12.90 -9.25
N GLN A 6 0.85 -13.55 -9.96
CA GLN A 6 1.90 -12.89 -10.71
C GLN A 6 1.34 -11.95 -11.80
N THR A 7 0.30 -12.38 -12.50
CA THR A 7 -0.31 -11.62 -13.60
C THR A 7 -1.44 -10.68 -13.15
N GLY A 8 -1.81 -10.70 -11.88
CA GLY A 8 -2.90 -9.85 -11.35
C GLY A 8 -4.28 -10.20 -11.89
N GLN A 9 -4.54 -11.48 -12.25
CA GLN A 9 -5.81 -11.90 -12.84
C GLN A 9 -7.00 -11.73 -11.90
N SER A 10 -8.18 -11.51 -12.48
CA SER A 10 -9.42 -11.44 -11.72
C SER A 10 -9.84 -12.80 -11.16
N LEU A 11 -10.63 -12.82 -10.08
CA LEU A 11 -11.12 -14.07 -9.50
C LEU A 11 -11.99 -14.88 -10.46
N ARG A 12 -12.75 -14.21 -11.35
CA ARG A 12 -13.59 -14.91 -12.32
C ARG A 12 -12.77 -15.66 -13.36
N VAL A 13 -11.71 -15.03 -13.86
CA VAL A 13 -10.78 -15.68 -14.79
C VAL A 13 -10.14 -16.91 -14.14
N VAL A 14 -9.65 -16.75 -12.91
CA VAL A 14 -9.03 -17.87 -12.16
C VAL A 14 -10.03 -19.00 -11.88
N ALA A 15 -11.25 -18.66 -11.46
CA ALA A 15 -12.28 -19.67 -11.18
C ALA A 15 -12.65 -20.47 -12.44
N GLY A 16 -12.78 -19.78 -13.60
CA GLY A 16 -13.03 -20.44 -14.89
C GLY A 16 -11.88 -21.34 -15.33
N ALA A 17 -10.64 -20.81 -15.28
CA ALA A 17 -9.46 -21.57 -15.71
C ALA A 17 -9.18 -22.82 -14.85
N LEU A 18 -9.55 -22.79 -13.56
CA LEU A 18 -9.34 -23.90 -12.63
C LEU A 18 -10.60 -24.77 -12.43
N HIS A 19 -11.69 -24.47 -13.13
CA HIS A 19 -12.99 -25.13 -12.97
C HIS A 19 -13.45 -25.24 -11.51
N ILE A 20 -13.25 -24.17 -10.72
CA ILE A 20 -13.66 -24.11 -9.30
C ILE A 20 -14.68 -23.00 -9.06
N HIS A 21 -15.42 -23.12 -7.97
CA HIS A 21 -16.38 -22.08 -7.59
C HIS A 21 -15.67 -20.77 -7.21
N LEU A 22 -16.29 -19.63 -7.52
CA LEU A 22 -15.74 -18.29 -7.28
C LEU A 22 -15.36 -18.05 -5.80
N SER A 23 -16.15 -18.60 -4.85
CA SER A 23 -15.84 -18.49 -3.42
C SER A 23 -14.58 -19.27 -3.03
N THR A 24 -14.32 -20.39 -3.69
CA THR A 24 -13.09 -21.18 -3.50
C THR A 24 -11.89 -20.40 -4.02
N ALA A 25 -11.98 -19.84 -5.24
CA ALA A 25 -10.94 -18.99 -5.81
C ALA A 25 -10.66 -17.77 -4.89
N HIS A 26 -11.71 -17.16 -4.31
CA HIS A 26 -11.58 -16.05 -3.36
C HIS A 26 -10.85 -16.49 -2.08
N ARG A 27 -11.25 -17.58 -1.44
CA ARG A 27 -10.60 -18.11 -0.22
C ARG A 27 -9.13 -18.42 -0.48
N TRP A 28 -8.82 -19.10 -1.58
CA TRP A 28 -7.45 -19.42 -1.97
C TRP A 28 -6.63 -18.16 -2.17
N ARG A 29 -7.15 -17.17 -2.91
CA ARG A 29 -6.44 -15.90 -3.10
C ARG A 29 -6.04 -15.29 -1.77
N HIS A 30 -6.97 -15.13 -0.83
CA HIS A 30 -6.67 -14.51 0.45
C HIS A 30 -5.74 -15.34 1.34
N ARG A 31 -5.77 -16.65 1.21
CA ARG A 31 -4.81 -17.54 1.86
C ARG A 31 -3.40 -17.32 1.31
N PHE A 32 -3.23 -17.24 0.00
CA PHE A 32 -1.95 -16.93 -0.63
C PHE A 32 -1.45 -15.51 -0.32
N LEU A 33 -2.34 -14.55 -0.12
CA LEU A 33 -1.98 -13.16 0.18
C LEU A 33 -1.68 -12.89 1.66
N ALA A 34 -1.90 -13.86 2.54
CA ALA A 34 -1.60 -13.69 3.97
C ALA A 34 -0.11 -13.38 4.20
N LEU A 35 0.77 -14.06 3.48
CA LEU A 35 2.21 -13.91 3.66
C LEU A 35 2.76 -12.62 3.05
N PRO A 36 2.51 -12.25 1.77
CA PRO A 36 2.92 -10.95 1.25
C PRO A 36 2.41 -9.77 2.08
N LYS A 37 1.24 -9.90 2.70
CA LYS A 37 0.72 -8.92 3.65
C LYS A 37 1.66 -8.73 4.85
N ALA A 38 2.18 -9.83 5.41
CA ALA A 38 3.04 -9.82 6.58
C ALA A 38 4.50 -9.44 6.26
N LEU A 39 4.96 -9.71 5.03
CA LEU A 39 6.33 -9.45 4.60
C LEU A 39 6.56 -7.95 4.34
N GLN A 40 6.98 -7.25 5.36
CA GLN A 40 7.51 -5.89 5.28
C GLN A 40 9.03 -5.92 5.09
N PRO A 41 9.68 -4.84 4.61
CA PRO A 41 11.15 -4.75 4.62
C PRO A 41 11.67 -4.79 6.06
N PRO A 42 12.86 -5.30 6.32
CA PRO A 42 13.44 -5.31 7.66
C PRO A 42 13.71 -3.89 8.17
N ALA A 43 14.23 -3.02 7.33
CA ALA A 43 14.45 -1.60 7.57
C ALA A 43 14.54 -0.87 6.24
N LEU A 44 14.36 0.45 6.28
CA LEU A 44 14.67 1.36 5.19
C LEU A 44 16.08 1.91 5.40
N THR A 45 16.75 2.29 4.32
CA THR A 45 18.15 2.75 4.34
C THR A 45 18.34 4.07 3.61
N GLY A 46 19.30 4.89 4.05
CA GLY A 46 19.64 6.15 3.41
C GLY A 46 18.45 7.11 3.34
N ILE A 47 18.12 7.63 2.16
CA ILE A 47 16.99 8.55 1.97
C ILE A 47 15.71 7.74 1.78
N ALA A 48 14.77 7.89 2.68
CA ALA A 48 13.42 7.30 2.61
C ALA A 48 12.38 8.37 2.29
N GLU A 49 11.73 8.25 1.14
CA GLU A 49 10.60 9.10 0.76
C GLU A 49 9.34 8.59 1.42
N THR A 50 8.61 9.47 2.08
CA THR A 50 7.39 9.10 2.82
C THR A 50 6.25 10.04 2.48
N ASP A 51 5.10 9.46 2.16
CA ASP A 51 3.88 10.19 1.85
C ASP A 51 2.64 9.33 2.10
N GLU A 52 1.49 9.97 2.31
CA GLU A 52 0.22 9.32 2.49
C GLU A 52 -0.62 9.34 1.22
N THR A 53 -1.34 8.28 0.99
CA THR A 53 -2.37 8.24 -0.04
C THR A 53 -3.68 7.72 0.52
N VAL A 54 -4.79 8.02 -0.15
CA VAL A 54 -6.11 7.60 0.33
C VAL A 54 -6.81 6.69 -0.66
N PHE A 55 -7.52 5.71 -0.11
CA PHE A 55 -8.46 4.85 -0.82
C PHE A 55 -9.88 5.11 -0.33
N TRP A 56 -10.86 4.83 -1.18
CA TRP A 56 -12.26 4.91 -0.76
C TRP A 56 -12.61 3.77 0.20
N LEU A 57 -13.27 4.10 1.30
CA LEU A 57 -13.89 3.10 2.16
C LEU A 57 -14.84 2.24 1.34
N SER A 58 -14.60 0.94 1.31
CA SER A 58 -15.34 -0.03 0.52
C SER A 58 -15.81 -1.18 1.38
N VAL A 59 -17.11 -1.37 1.41
CA VAL A 59 -17.77 -2.53 2.04
C VAL A 59 -18.19 -3.57 1.00
N LYS A 60 -17.44 -3.67 -0.09
CA LYS A 60 -17.71 -4.60 -1.20
C LYS A 60 -17.91 -6.04 -0.70
N GLY A 61 -18.99 -6.67 -1.15
CA GLY A 61 -19.37 -8.01 -0.73
C GLY A 61 -20.28 -8.08 0.51
N GLN A 62 -20.47 -6.97 1.21
CA GLN A 62 -21.48 -6.88 2.27
C GLN A 62 -22.82 -6.50 1.65
N ARG A 63 -23.89 -7.23 2.00
CA ARG A 63 -25.23 -7.04 1.44
C ARG A 63 -26.23 -6.42 2.43
N SER A 64 -25.96 -6.51 3.71
CA SER A 64 -26.81 -6.02 4.80
C SER A 64 -25.97 -5.28 5.85
N GLY A 65 -26.62 -4.51 6.72
CA GLY A 65 -25.95 -3.76 7.78
C GLY A 65 -25.05 -2.63 7.27
N LEU A 66 -25.38 -2.03 6.13
CA LEU A 66 -24.66 -0.88 5.60
C LEU A 66 -25.16 0.41 6.27
N GLU A 67 -24.27 1.11 6.96
CA GLU A 67 -24.57 2.42 7.57
C GLU A 67 -24.80 3.53 6.55
N ARG A 68 -24.51 3.28 5.28
CA ARG A 68 -24.65 4.24 4.18
C ARG A 68 -25.16 3.58 2.90
N LYS A 69 -25.75 4.41 2.03
CA LYS A 69 -26.11 3.96 0.66
C LYS A 69 -24.87 3.48 -0.12
N ALA A 70 -25.08 2.45 -0.95
CA ALA A 70 -24.03 1.98 -1.85
C ALA A 70 -23.54 3.13 -2.75
N ARG A 71 -22.21 3.26 -2.91
CA ARG A 71 -21.64 4.28 -3.80
C ARG A 71 -21.92 3.94 -5.25
N LYS A 72 -22.28 4.95 -6.01
CA LYS A 72 -22.28 4.89 -7.48
C LYS A 72 -20.83 4.96 -7.98
N ARG A 73 -20.54 4.26 -9.07
CA ARG A 73 -19.24 4.29 -9.75
C ARG A 73 -18.92 5.74 -10.17
N GLY A 74 -17.70 6.21 -9.88
CA GLY A 74 -17.28 7.58 -10.18
C GLY A 74 -17.83 8.64 -9.24
N GLY A 75 -18.54 8.26 -8.16
CA GLY A 75 -19.03 9.21 -7.15
C GLY A 75 -17.86 9.94 -6.46
N LYS A 76 -18.03 11.25 -6.24
CA LYS A 76 -17.08 12.09 -5.49
C LYS A 76 -17.29 11.93 -4.00
N ALA A 77 -16.31 12.38 -3.20
CA ALA A 77 -16.46 12.51 -1.74
C ALA A 77 -17.60 13.49 -1.42
N THR A 78 -18.31 13.21 -0.33
CA THR A 78 -19.34 14.12 0.18
C THR A 78 -18.73 15.28 0.94
N LYS A 79 -17.50 15.11 1.47
CA LYS A 79 -16.77 16.13 2.21
C LYS A 79 -15.41 16.40 1.56
N ARG A 80 -14.95 17.65 1.62
CA ARG A 80 -13.62 18.06 1.20
C ARG A 80 -12.58 17.60 2.23
N GLY A 81 -11.42 17.16 1.78
CA GLY A 81 -10.34 16.67 2.64
C GLY A 81 -10.55 15.22 3.11
N LEU A 82 -9.77 14.80 4.10
CA LEU A 82 -9.89 13.49 4.71
C LEU A 82 -11.18 13.35 5.50
N SER A 83 -11.92 12.30 5.27
CA SER A 83 -13.18 12.00 5.95
C SER A 83 -13.30 10.49 6.18
N HIS A 84 -14.28 10.09 7.02
CA HIS A 84 -14.62 8.66 7.24
C HIS A 84 -14.94 7.87 5.97
N GLU A 85 -15.09 8.55 4.83
CA GLU A 85 -15.28 7.90 3.53
C GLU A 85 -13.96 7.42 2.90
N GLN A 86 -12.84 7.77 3.48
CA GLN A 86 -11.50 7.51 2.98
C GLN A 86 -10.68 6.71 3.97
N VAL A 87 -9.83 5.85 3.44
CA VAL A 87 -8.91 5.01 4.20
C VAL A 87 -7.50 5.47 3.87
N PRO A 88 -6.79 6.06 4.81
CA PRO A 88 -5.42 6.51 4.58
C PRO A 88 -4.47 5.30 4.54
N VAL A 89 -3.49 5.39 3.67
CA VAL A 89 -2.40 4.43 3.52
C VAL A 89 -1.08 5.19 3.53
N LEU A 90 -0.23 4.86 4.48
CA LEU A 90 1.14 5.35 4.52
C LEU A 90 2.01 4.49 3.62
N VAL A 91 2.90 5.13 2.88
CA VAL A 91 3.97 4.48 2.13
C VAL A 91 5.29 5.17 2.47
N ALA A 92 6.29 4.38 2.80
CA ALA A 92 7.67 4.85 2.85
C ALA A 92 8.54 3.97 1.96
N ARG A 93 9.37 4.61 1.14
CA ARG A 93 10.21 3.95 0.14
C ARG A 93 11.60 4.54 0.13
N ASP A 94 12.63 3.71 0.29
CA ASP A 94 14.01 4.16 0.16
C ASP A 94 14.49 4.18 -1.30
N ARG A 95 15.69 4.72 -1.49
CA ARG A 95 16.31 4.83 -2.83
C ARG A 95 16.73 3.48 -3.41
N ALA A 96 16.93 2.47 -2.57
CA ALA A 96 17.22 1.10 -2.99
C ALA A 96 15.94 0.35 -3.45
N GLY A 97 14.75 0.93 -3.20
CA GLY A 97 13.46 0.38 -3.60
C GLY A 97 12.77 -0.45 -2.53
N ALA A 98 13.36 -0.57 -1.32
CA ALA A 98 12.65 -1.16 -0.20
C ALA A 98 11.44 -0.30 0.14
N THR A 99 10.28 -0.93 0.29
CA THR A 99 9.00 -0.22 0.44
C THR A 99 8.22 -0.83 1.59
N MET A 100 7.82 0.01 2.56
CA MET A 100 6.81 -0.34 3.55
C MET A 100 5.49 0.34 3.19
N ASP A 101 4.40 -0.31 3.46
CA ASP A 101 3.07 0.27 3.33
C ASP A 101 2.15 -0.28 4.43
N CYS A 102 1.27 0.56 4.93
CA CYS A 102 0.24 0.14 5.88
C CYS A 102 -1.01 1.01 5.79
N VAL A 103 -2.13 0.42 6.15
CA VAL A 103 -3.38 1.15 6.37
C VAL A 103 -3.29 1.84 7.73
N LEU A 104 -3.70 3.10 7.78
CA LEU A 104 -3.72 3.90 9.00
C LEU A 104 -5.16 4.11 9.49
N ASP A 105 -5.31 4.27 10.77
CA ASP A 105 -6.57 4.70 11.39
C ASP A 105 -6.72 6.23 11.36
N ALA A 106 -5.60 6.96 11.45
CA ALA A 106 -5.55 8.43 11.39
C ALA A 106 -4.25 8.91 10.72
N MET A 107 -4.23 10.17 10.27
CA MET A 107 -3.04 10.82 9.69
C MET A 107 -2.47 11.86 10.67
N ASP A 108 -2.27 11.47 11.92
CA ASP A 108 -1.64 12.30 12.95
C ASP A 108 -0.21 11.83 13.25
N THR A 109 0.55 12.68 13.92
CA THR A 109 1.95 12.44 14.28
C THR A 109 2.15 11.14 15.05
N VAL A 110 1.24 10.79 15.96
CA VAL A 110 1.37 9.60 16.82
C VAL A 110 1.22 8.34 15.98
N THR A 111 0.15 8.28 15.18
CA THR A 111 -0.13 7.15 14.30
C THR A 111 0.98 6.95 13.26
N LEU A 112 1.43 8.04 12.63
CA LEU A 112 2.51 7.99 11.63
C LEU A 112 3.86 7.56 12.24
N SER A 113 4.22 8.10 13.40
CA SER A 113 5.47 7.72 14.06
C SER A 113 5.45 6.25 14.51
N ALA A 114 4.33 5.77 15.05
CA ALA A 114 4.17 4.38 15.43
C ALA A 114 4.29 3.42 14.23
N ALA A 115 3.68 3.80 13.09
CA ALA A 115 3.74 3.02 11.86
C ALA A 115 5.15 2.96 11.24
N LEU A 116 5.90 4.07 11.29
CA LEU A 116 7.26 4.17 10.74
C LEU A 116 8.33 3.56 11.64
N LYS A 117 8.13 3.60 12.95
CA LYS A 117 9.13 3.19 13.95
C LYS A 117 9.80 1.83 13.69
N PRO A 118 9.11 0.76 13.26
CA PRO A 118 9.74 -0.53 13.01
C PRO A 118 10.70 -0.54 11.81
N PHE A 119 10.62 0.46 10.92
CA PHE A 119 11.30 0.47 9.62
C PHE A 119 12.35 1.58 9.49
N ILE A 120 12.34 2.54 10.40
CA ILE A 120 13.21 3.72 10.37
C ILE A 120 14.26 3.60 11.46
N THR A 121 15.53 3.54 11.04
CA THR A 121 16.70 3.62 11.93
C THR A 121 17.20 5.06 12.01
N LYS A 122 18.06 5.40 12.95
CA LYS A 122 18.52 6.78 13.18
C LYS A 122 19.38 7.37 12.07
N ASP A 123 19.92 6.53 11.21
CA ASP A 123 20.73 6.87 10.04
C ASP A 123 19.91 7.13 8.77
N VAL A 124 18.60 6.91 8.85
CA VAL A 124 17.69 7.22 7.75
C VAL A 124 17.36 8.71 7.73
N VAL A 125 17.42 9.30 6.55
CA VAL A 125 16.92 10.66 6.29
C VAL A 125 15.53 10.56 5.70
N LEU A 126 14.53 11.14 6.39
CA LEU A 126 13.14 11.12 5.95
C LEU A 126 12.85 12.30 5.03
N CYS A 127 12.44 12.02 3.79
CA CYS A 127 12.04 13.03 2.81
C CYS A 127 10.51 13.00 2.62
N THR A 128 9.84 14.14 2.80
CA THR A 128 8.37 14.26 2.73
C THR A 128 7.92 15.47 1.92
N ASP A 129 6.62 15.57 1.65
CA ASP A 129 5.98 16.72 0.99
C ASP A 129 5.81 17.95 1.90
N GLY A 130 6.30 17.90 3.14
CA GLY A 130 6.18 18.99 4.11
C GLY A 130 4.92 18.91 4.97
N SER A 131 4.21 17.76 5.00
CA SER A 131 3.13 17.50 5.94
C SER A 131 3.59 17.71 7.39
N LYS A 132 2.84 18.52 8.16
CA LYS A 132 3.18 18.79 9.57
C LYS A 132 3.17 17.52 10.42
N ALA A 133 2.30 16.56 10.09
CA ALA A 133 2.19 15.30 10.80
C ALA A 133 3.42 14.41 10.56
N LEU A 134 3.92 14.33 9.31
CA LEU A 134 5.16 13.61 8.97
C LEU A 134 6.40 14.31 9.56
N ALA A 135 6.46 15.64 9.53
CA ALA A 135 7.53 16.39 10.20
C ALA A 135 7.55 16.14 11.72
N GLY A 136 6.36 16.07 12.34
CA GLY A 136 6.21 15.67 13.74
C GLY A 136 6.67 14.24 13.98
N ALA A 137 6.32 13.30 13.11
CA ALA A 137 6.74 11.91 13.20
C ALA A 137 8.26 11.75 13.09
N ALA A 138 8.91 12.44 12.16
CA ALA A 138 10.39 12.45 12.04
C ALA A 138 11.05 12.95 13.33
N ARG A 139 10.51 14.00 13.94
CA ARG A 139 11.00 14.52 15.24
C ARG A 139 10.83 13.52 16.37
N VAL A 140 9.70 12.83 16.44
CA VAL A 140 9.44 11.77 17.45
C VAL A 140 10.41 10.59 17.26
N LEU A 141 10.71 10.24 16.02
CA LEU A 141 11.65 9.17 15.68
C LEU A 141 13.12 9.57 15.89
N GLY A 142 13.41 10.88 16.00
CA GLY A 142 14.77 11.40 16.17
C GLY A 142 15.65 11.23 14.93
N VAL A 143 15.04 11.36 13.73
CA VAL A 143 15.72 11.22 12.43
C VAL A 143 15.78 12.56 11.71
N GLU A 144 16.77 12.70 10.83
CA GLU A 144 16.87 13.85 9.94
C GLU A 144 15.66 13.91 9.00
N HIS A 145 15.15 15.13 8.77
CA HIS A 145 13.95 15.35 7.97
C HIS A 145 14.15 16.45 6.96
N HIS A 146 13.90 16.14 5.69
CA HIS A 146 13.86 17.09 4.59
C HIS A 146 12.44 17.21 4.02
N ALA A 147 11.87 18.40 4.08
CA ALA A 147 10.56 18.70 3.50
C ALA A 147 10.74 19.32 2.12
N VAL A 148 10.16 18.71 1.09
CA VAL A 148 10.10 19.27 -0.26
C VAL A 148 8.86 20.15 -0.37
N ASN A 149 9.03 21.45 -0.59
CA ASN A 149 7.90 22.38 -0.64
C ASN A 149 7.18 22.35 -1.99
N LEU A 150 6.28 21.38 -2.15
CA LEU A 150 5.47 21.26 -3.36
C LEU A 150 4.55 22.45 -3.59
N SER A 151 4.11 23.12 -2.51
CA SER A 151 3.24 24.32 -2.62
C SER A 151 3.97 25.51 -3.23
N ALA A 152 5.29 25.61 -3.06
CA ALA A 152 6.13 26.61 -3.73
C ALA A 152 6.54 26.19 -5.15
N GLY A 153 6.01 25.08 -5.69
CA GLY A 153 6.35 24.56 -7.00
C GLY A 153 7.69 23.80 -7.04
N ILE A 154 8.37 23.64 -5.91
CA ILE A 154 9.65 22.93 -5.81
C ILE A 154 9.34 21.44 -5.77
N ARG A 155 9.70 20.70 -6.83
CA ARG A 155 9.51 19.24 -6.91
C ARG A 155 10.77 18.44 -6.57
N VAL A 156 11.92 19.08 -6.70
CA VAL A 156 13.26 18.50 -6.47
C VAL A 156 14.13 19.60 -5.89
N ASP A 157 14.81 19.27 -4.80
CA ASP A 157 15.83 20.11 -4.17
C ASP A 157 17.10 19.28 -3.98
N GLY A 158 17.98 19.31 -4.99
CA GLY A 158 19.16 18.44 -5.03
C GLY A 158 18.78 16.95 -5.01
N ALA A 159 19.19 16.24 -3.95
CA ALA A 159 18.84 14.83 -3.75
C ALA A 159 17.43 14.63 -3.14
N TRP A 160 16.77 15.71 -2.72
CA TRP A 160 15.52 15.65 -1.97
C TRP A 160 14.32 15.75 -2.92
N HIS A 161 13.51 14.73 -2.94
CA HIS A 161 12.26 14.67 -3.68
C HIS A 161 11.38 13.51 -3.17
N VAL A 162 10.10 13.51 -3.51
CA VAL A 162 9.12 12.47 -3.18
C VAL A 162 8.58 11.80 -4.45
N GLN A 163 9.38 11.79 -5.51
CA GLN A 163 8.91 11.28 -6.81
C GLN A 163 8.76 9.77 -6.84
N ASN A 164 9.63 9.01 -6.13
CA ASN A 164 9.55 7.55 -6.12
C ASN A 164 8.32 7.06 -5.35
N VAL A 165 8.00 7.68 -4.21
CA VAL A 165 6.79 7.34 -3.45
C VAL A 165 5.54 7.75 -4.23
N ASN A 166 5.53 8.90 -4.91
CA ASN A 166 4.43 9.34 -5.76
C ASN A 166 4.24 8.42 -6.98
N ALA A 167 5.31 7.96 -7.59
CA ALA A 167 5.26 6.99 -8.68
C ALA A 167 4.70 5.64 -8.18
N TYR A 168 5.11 5.20 -6.98
CA TYR A 168 4.53 4.03 -6.35
C TYR A 168 3.03 4.18 -6.11
N HIS A 169 2.57 5.30 -5.55
CA HIS A 169 1.15 5.61 -5.36
C HIS A 169 0.36 5.53 -6.65
N SER A 170 0.89 6.11 -7.72
CA SER A 170 0.25 6.11 -9.04
C SER A 170 0.09 4.69 -9.58
N ARG A 171 1.16 3.88 -9.53
CA ARG A 171 1.14 2.49 -9.97
C ARG A 171 0.21 1.63 -9.11
N LEU A 172 0.25 1.78 -7.78
CA LEU A 172 -0.62 1.08 -6.83
C LEU A 172 -2.10 1.37 -7.11
N LYS A 173 -2.47 2.64 -7.27
CA LYS A 173 -3.84 3.05 -7.59
C LYS A 173 -4.32 2.47 -8.91
N ALA A 174 -3.52 2.59 -9.97
CA ALA A 174 -3.82 2.04 -11.28
C ALA A 174 -3.99 0.50 -11.23
N TRP A 175 -3.14 -0.19 -10.48
CA TRP A 175 -3.22 -1.63 -10.30
C TRP A 175 -4.47 -2.07 -9.52
N VAL A 176 -4.79 -1.38 -8.41
CA VAL A 176 -6.00 -1.67 -7.61
C VAL A 176 -7.28 -1.43 -8.40
N GLN A 177 -7.31 -0.46 -9.32
CA GLN A 177 -8.48 -0.18 -10.17
C GLN A 177 -8.88 -1.38 -11.04
N LYS A 178 -7.94 -2.25 -11.45
CA LYS A 178 -8.21 -3.47 -12.23
C LYS A 178 -9.22 -4.39 -11.53
N PHE A 179 -9.26 -4.39 -10.20
CA PHE A 179 -10.18 -5.22 -9.42
C PHE A 179 -11.57 -4.60 -9.25
N ARG A 180 -11.79 -3.40 -9.83
CA ARG A 180 -13.07 -2.68 -9.75
C ARG A 180 -13.58 -2.51 -8.32
N GLY A 181 -12.68 -2.12 -7.43
CA GLY A 181 -12.89 -1.95 -6.00
C GLY A 181 -12.47 -3.19 -5.18
N VAL A 182 -11.77 -2.93 -4.10
CA VAL A 182 -11.34 -3.89 -3.08
C VAL A 182 -12.06 -3.52 -1.80
N ALA A 183 -12.62 -4.50 -1.07
CA ALA A 183 -13.18 -4.22 0.25
C ALA A 183 -12.06 -3.77 1.20
N THR A 184 -12.31 -2.73 1.99
CA THR A 184 -11.31 -2.13 2.87
C THR A 184 -10.64 -3.15 3.79
N ARG A 185 -11.41 -4.12 4.32
CA ARG A 185 -10.86 -5.22 5.14
C ARG A 185 -9.78 -6.06 4.44
N TYR A 186 -9.73 -6.04 3.11
CA TYR A 186 -8.73 -6.77 2.32
C TYR A 186 -7.64 -5.87 1.76
N LEU A 187 -7.74 -4.54 1.96
CA LEU A 187 -6.76 -3.58 1.45
C LEU A 187 -5.33 -3.94 1.87
N PRO A 188 -5.04 -4.31 3.15
CA PRO A 188 -3.69 -4.71 3.54
C PRO A 188 -3.12 -5.90 2.74
N SER A 189 -3.96 -6.86 2.38
CA SER A 189 -3.55 -8.00 1.55
C SER A 189 -3.20 -7.60 0.13
N TYR A 190 -3.92 -6.61 -0.43
CA TYR A 190 -3.63 -6.07 -1.75
C TYR A 190 -2.41 -5.16 -1.75
N LEU A 191 -2.16 -4.41 -0.68
CA LEU A 191 -0.93 -3.65 -0.51
C LEU A 191 0.28 -4.59 -0.53
N GLY A 192 0.30 -5.62 0.33
CA GLY A 192 1.37 -6.62 0.34
C GLY A 192 1.55 -7.32 -1.00
N TRP A 193 0.45 -7.62 -1.71
CA TRP A 193 0.51 -8.21 -3.05
C TRP A 193 1.18 -7.26 -4.05
N PHE A 194 0.75 -6.00 -4.09
CA PHE A 194 1.34 -5.01 -4.99
C PHE A 194 2.81 -4.77 -4.66
N ARG A 195 3.17 -4.62 -3.38
CA ARG A 195 4.56 -4.44 -2.94
C ARG A 195 5.46 -5.59 -3.40
N ALA A 196 4.97 -6.85 -3.30
CA ALA A 196 5.71 -8.00 -3.79
C ALA A 196 5.92 -7.97 -5.31
N LEU A 197 4.94 -7.47 -6.09
CA LEU A 197 5.06 -7.30 -7.53
C LEU A 197 5.95 -6.12 -7.93
N ASP A 198 5.91 -5.00 -7.19
CA ASP A 198 6.67 -3.78 -7.49
C ASP A 198 8.15 -3.90 -7.13
N ARG A 199 8.51 -4.78 -6.19
CA ARG A 199 9.92 -5.04 -5.80
C ARG A 199 10.78 -5.49 -6.96
N GLU A 200 10.19 -6.15 -7.95
CA GLU A 200 10.89 -6.77 -9.05
C GLU A 200 10.36 -6.27 -10.40
N HIS A 201 10.68 -5.02 -10.73
CA HIS A 201 10.21 -4.36 -11.96
C HIS A 201 10.52 -5.13 -13.26
N SER A 202 11.38 -6.14 -13.23
CA SER A 202 11.75 -6.95 -14.40
C SER A 202 11.36 -8.43 -14.31
N ASN A 203 11.17 -8.98 -13.11
CA ASN A 203 10.86 -10.41 -12.93
C ASN A 203 10.12 -10.64 -11.61
N GLY A 204 8.86 -10.28 -11.52
CA GLY A 204 8.03 -10.53 -10.32
C GLY A 204 8.18 -11.96 -9.78
N PRO A 205 7.84 -12.23 -8.51
CA PRO A 205 8.11 -13.54 -7.88
C PRO A 205 7.56 -14.66 -8.75
N LYS A 206 8.44 -15.62 -9.08
CA LYS A 206 8.07 -16.78 -9.92
C LYS A 206 6.96 -17.59 -9.23
N PRO A 207 6.14 -18.38 -9.97
CA PRO A 207 5.04 -19.14 -9.37
C PRO A 207 5.44 -20.00 -8.17
N HIS A 208 6.64 -20.59 -8.19
CA HIS A 208 7.16 -21.40 -7.08
C HIS A 208 7.48 -20.55 -5.84
N GLN A 209 7.92 -19.31 -6.01
CA GLN A 209 8.15 -18.37 -4.89
C GLN A 209 6.83 -17.97 -4.22
N TRP A 210 5.76 -17.72 -5.02
CA TRP A 210 4.43 -17.53 -4.47
C TRP A 210 3.92 -18.75 -3.72
N LEU A 211 4.23 -19.98 -4.21
CA LEU A 211 3.90 -21.21 -3.51
C LEU A 211 4.69 -21.32 -2.20
N ALA A 212 6.00 -21.13 -2.23
CA ALA A 212 6.84 -21.14 -1.04
C ALA A 212 6.34 -20.15 0.01
N LEU A 213 6.01 -18.92 -0.41
CA LEU A 213 5.39 -17.91 0.43
C LEU A 213 4.05 -18.41 1.02
N ALA A 214 3.21 -19.10 0.26
CA ALA A 214 1.88 -19.52 0.70
C ALA A 214 1.87 -20.69 1.68
N ILE A 215 2.89 -21.57 1.63
CA ILE A 215 3.02 -22.74 2.51
C ILE A 215 3.89 -22.48 3.74
N GLY A 216 4.36 -21.23 3.92
CA GLY A 216 5.15 -20.84 5.09
C GLY A 216 6.60 -21.30 5.06
N GLY A 217 7.09 -21.69 3.89
CA GLY A 217 8.49 -21.96 3.67
C GLY A 217 9.29 -20.66 3.59
N ALA A 218 9.59 -20.03 4.74
CA ALA A 218 10.71 -19.12 4.82
C ALA A 218 11.99 -19.97 4.84
N THR A 219 12.77 -19.89 3.81
CA THR A 219 14.19 -20.25 3.83
C THR A 219 14.98 -19.09 4.37
#